data_a9bad18361744e86b347cd71d8e60516
#
_entry.id   a9bad18361744e86b347cd71d8e60516
#
_cell.length_a   1.000
_cell.length_b   1.000
_cell.length_c   1.000
_cell.angle_alpha   90.00
_cell.angle_beta   90.00
_cell.angle_gamma   90.00
#
_symmetry.space_group_name_H-M   'P 1'
#
loop_
_entity.id
_entity.type
_entity.pdbx_description
1 polymer ?
#
loop_
_entity_poly.entity_id
_entity_poly.type
_entity_poly.pdbx_seq_one_letter_code
_entity_poly.pdbx_strand_id
1 'polypeptide(L)'
;MTAISLVLATRNRADRLARCLSHIKALRPSVHWELIAVDNGSSDSTPDVLEKYARSASFLVQVLSEITPGLGRARNCGWQAATGEIVAFTDDDCYVLPNFLEEVLKVFADPKIGYCGGRIKLYDASDYPITINDSMIPIMFPPYSYIIPGAIQGANMMFRRRTLRDIDGFDDCLGAGTNFSCEDIDACARAAFAGWWGAYAPGPTVFHAHGRKAKDVAALSRSYAIGRGAYAAKFILRPDTRRCYLRSLRRHLAAWSGVPAPYRRLCFYEIQGAIQYCCRKLFISKAG
;
A
#
# COMPACT_ATOMS: atom_id res chain seq x y z
N MET A 1 -23.01 -12.00 6.34
CA MET A 1 -21.57 -11.83 6.66
C MET A 1 -21.03 -10.70 5.77
N THR A 2 -20.18 -9.84 6.29
CA THR A 2 -19.49 -8.80 5.53
C THR A 2 -18.53 -9.44 4.53
N ALA A 3 -18.63 -9.06 3.25
CA ALA A 3 -17.76 -9.61 2.21
C ALA A 3 -16.45 -8.81 2.10
N ILE A 4 -16.54 -7.48 2.18
CA ILE A 4 -15.39 -6.58 2.02
C ILE A 4 -15.38 -5.55 3.16
N SER A 5 -14.20 -5.35 3.75
CA SER A 5 -13.90 -4.18 4.58
C SER A 5 -13.00 -3.24 3.78
N LEU A 6 -13.47 -2.03 3.50
CA LEU A 6 -12.65 -0.97 2.91
C LEU A 6 -11.98 -0.19 4.03
N VAL A 7 -10.66 -0.18 4.06
CA VAL A 7 -9.85 0.52 5.07
C VAL A 7 -9.29 1.80 4.46
N LEU A 8 -9.56 2.92 5.11
CA LEU A 8 -9.09 4.26 4.77
C LEU A 8 -8.27 4.82 5.93
N ALA A 9 -6.96 4.93 5.76
CA ALA A 9 -6.08 5.61 6.72
C ALA A 9 -5.90 7.07 6.31
N THR A 10 -6.01 7.99 7.28
CA THR A 10 -5.89 9.43 7.02
C THR A 10 -5.19 10.15 8.16
N ARG A 11 -4.52 11.28 7.84
CA ARG A 11 -3.88 12.14 8.82
C ARG A 11 -3.78 13.58 8.33
N ASN A 12 -4.36 14.52 9.10
CA ASN A 12 -4.32 15.96 8.78
C ASN A 12 -4.83 16.27 7.37
N ARG A 13 -6.07 15.81 7.07
CA ARG A 13 -6.72 15.92 5.75
C ARG A 13 -8.12 16.50 5.78
N ALA A 14 -8.48 17.24 6.83
CA ALA A 14 -9.83 17.76 7.02
C ALA A 14 -10.38 18.51 5.81
N ASP A 15 -9.52 19.23 5.08
CA ASP A 15 -9.86 20.02 3.90
C ASP A 15 -10.09 19.19 2.62
N ARG A 16 -9.51 17.98 2.53
CA ARG A 16 -9.50 17.15 1.31
C ARG A 16 -10.32 15.88 1.41
N LEU A 17 -10.49 15.38 2.62
CA LEU A 17 -11.12 14.10 2.91
C LEU A 17 -12.57 14.02 2.39
N ALA A 18 -13.31 15.14 2.39
CA ALA A 18 -14.72 15.17 1.97
C ALA A 18 -14.94 14.62 0.55
N ARG A 19 -14.01 14.88 -0.39
CA ARG A 19 -14.12 14.36 -1.77
C ARG A 19 -13.91 12.84 -1.81
N CYS A 20 -12.90 12.31 -1.14
CA CYS A 20 -12.68 10.87 -1.03
C CYS A 20 -13.92 10.17 -0.45
N LEU A 21 -14.43 10.68 0.66
CA LEU A 21 -15.64 10.15 1.32
C LEU A 21 -16.88 10.23 0.43
N SER A 22 -17.01 11.24 -0.45
CA SER A 22 -18.10 11.32 -1.40
C SER A 22 -18.08 10.20 -2.44
N HIS A 23 -16.89 9.82 -2.94
CA HIS A 23 -16.75 8.67 -3.84
C HIS A 23 -17.04 7.34 -3.13
N ILE A 24 -16.61 7.18 -1.87
CA ILE A 24 -16.94 6.01 -1.06
C ILE A 24 -18.46 5.95 -0.82
N LYS A 25 -19.10 7.07 -0.52
CA LYS A 25 -20.57 7.15 -0.35
C LYS A 25 -21.34 6.77 -1.61
N ALA A 26 -20.75 6.91 -2.78
CA ALA A 26 -21.36 6.57 -4.06
C ALA A 26 -21.31 5.06 -4.38
N LEU A 27 -20.57 4.25 -3.64
CA LEU A 27 -20.52 2.79 -3.82
C LEU A 27 -21.89 2.15 -3.55
N ARG A 28 -22.31 1.23 -4.40
CA ARG A 28 -23.58 0.50 -4.31
C ARG A 28 -23.39 -0.99 -4.66
N PRO A 29 -22.52 -1.70 -3.91
CA PRO A 29 -22.31 -3.11 -4.19
C PRO A 29 -23.53 -3.95 -3.84
N SER A 30 -23.65 -5.10 -4.50
CA SER A 30 -24.69 -6.10 -4.22
C SER A 30 -24.42 -6.93 -2.96
N VAL A 31 -23.31 -6.70 -2.28
CA VAL A 31 -22.89 -7.43 -1.08
C VAL A 31 -22.80 -6.52 0.15
N HIS A 32 -22.88 -7.11 1.33
CA HIS A 32 -22.61 -6.38 2.57
C HIS A 32 -21.12 -6.02 2.67
N TRP A 33 -20.86 -4.76 2.96
CA TRP A 33 -19.53 -4.21 3.14
C TRP A 33 -19.50 -3.18 4.27
N GLU A 34 -18.32 -2.83 4.69
CA GLU A 34 -18.08 -1.81 5.71
C GLU A 34 -16.92 -0.89 5.34
N LEU A 35 -16.95 0.33 5.84
CA LEU A 35 -15.83 1.27 5.82
C LEU A 35 -15.20 1.31 7.22
N ILE A 36 -13.88 1.14 7.28
CA ILE A 36 -13.09 1.36 8.49
C ILE A 36 -12.18 2.55 8.21
N ALA A 37 -12.51 3.69 8.79
CA ALA A 37 -11.74 4.92 8.67
C ALA A 37 -10.83 5.07 9.88
N VAL A 38 -9.53 5.15 9.66
CA VAL A 38 -8.54 5.24 10.73
C VAL A 38 -7.90 6.62 10.72
N ASP A 39 -8.15 7.40 11.76
CA ASP A 39 -7.40 8.64 12.02
C ASP A 39 -6.05 8.30 12.61
N ASN A 40 -4.96 8.66 11.94
CA ASN A 40 -3.61 8.36 12.38
C ASN A 40 -2.96 9.53 13.14
N GLY A 41 -3.60 9.92 14.24
CA GLY A 41 -3.11 10.97 15.12
C GLY A 41 -3.11 12.35 14.47
N SER A 42 -4.25 12.76 13.90
CA SER A 42 -4.44 14.09 13.36
C SER A 42 -4.46 15.16 14.46
N SER A 43 -3.97 16.34 14.13
CA SER A 43 -4.00 17.53 14.98
C SER A 43 -4.96 18.63 14.47
N ASP A 44 -5.58 18.39 13.30
CA ASP A 44 -6.62 19.23 12.72
C ASP A 44 -8.02 18.64 12.96
N SER A 45 -9.05 19.14 12.29
CA SER A 45 -10.43 18.66 12.41
C SER A 45 -10.74 17.37 11.63
N THR A 46 -9.73 16.61 11.19
CA THR A 46 -9.94 15.32 10.49
C THR A 46 -10.84 14.35 11.27
N PRO A 47 -10.65 14.14 12.60
CA PRO A 47 -11.52 13.26 13.38
C PRO A 47 -13.00 13.69 13.33
N ASP A 48 -13.28 15.00 13.44
CA ASP A 48 -14.66 15.53 13.40
C ASP A 48 -15.33 15.28 12.04
N VAL A 49 -14.55 15.39 10.94
CA VAL A 49 -15.02 15.09 9.58
C VAL A 49 -15.41 13.63 9.47
N LEU A 50 -14.60 12.71 9.98
CA LEU A 50 -14.85 11.27 9.97
C LEU A 50 -16.09 10.91 10.80
N GLU A 51 -16.21 11.44 12.01
CA GLU A 51 -17.36 11.21 12.88
C GLU A 51 -18.67 11.75 12.30
N LYS A 52 -18.64 12.95 11.70
CA LYS A 52 -19.79 13.51 11.01
C LYS A 52 -20.20 12.63 9.83
N TYR A 53 -19.23 12.14 9.06
CA TYR A 53 -19.48 11.24 7.95
C TYR A 53 -20.10 9.93 8.41
N ALA A 54 -19.56 9.30 9.44
CA ALA A 54 -20.07 8.03 9.99
C ALA A 54 -21.54 8.15 10.42
N ARG A 55 -21.91 9.25 11.08
CA ARG A 55 -23.30 9.52 11.50
C ARG A 55 -24.26 9.71 10.31
N SER A 56 -23.77 10.12 9.15
CA SER A 56 -24.61 10.40 7.96
C SER A 56 -24.60 9.28 6.91
N ALA A 57 -23.79 8.23 7.14
CA ALA A 57 -23.67 7.12 6.21
C ALA A 57 -24.90 6.20 6.25
N SER A 58 -25.28 5.63 5.09
CA SER A 58 -26.33 4.63 4.97
C SER A 58 -25.82 3.18 5.00
N PHE A 59 -24.54 2.98 5.33
CA PHE A 59 -23.85 1.70 5.44
C PHE A 59 -22.96 1.73 6.69
N LEU A 60 -22.42 0.58 7.05
CA LEU A 60 -21.58 0.45 8.26
C LEU A 60 -20.29 1.22 8.10
N VAL A 61 -20.06 2.17 8.98
CA VAL A 61 -18.82 2.95 9.09
C VAL A 61 -18.31 2.85 10.52
N GLN A 62 -17.05 2.43 10.65
CA GLN A 62 -16.32 2.42 11.90
C GLN A 62 -15.19 3.46 11.82
N VAL A 63 -15.13 4.35 12.80
CA VAL A 63 -14.03 5.32 12.95
C VAL A 63 -13.12 4.85 14.07
N LEU A 64 -11.82 4.73 13.76
CA LEU A 64 -10.80 4.30 14.72
C LEU A 64 -9.72 5.38 14.84
N SER A 65 -9.01 5.37 15.96
CA SER A 65 -7.86 6.25 16.20
C SER A 65 -6.62 5.42 16.48
N GLU A 66 -5.55 5.67 15.70
CA GLU A 66 -4.20 5.18 15.94
C GLU A 66 -3.32 6.41 16.23
N ILE A 67 -2.99 6.60 17.49
CA ILE A 67 -2.30 7.82 17.96
C ILE A 67 -0.82 7.88 17.55
N THR A 68 -0.20 6.72 17.28
CA THR A 68 1.20 6.65 16.86
C THR A 68 1.29 6.85 15.35
N PRO A 69 1.95 7.91 14.87
CA PRO A 69 2.07 8.13 13.43
C PRO A 69 2.77 6.98 12.72
N GLY A 70 2.21 6.60 11.57
CA GLY A 70 2.75 5.56 10.70
C GLY A 70 1.67 4.86 9.88
N LEU A 71 1.78 4.90 8.55
CA LEU A 71 0.77 4.34 7.66
C LEU A 71 0.59 2.82 7.86
N GLY A 72 1.70 2.08 8.10
CA GLY A 72 1.64 0.65 8.42
C GLY A 72 0.82 0.39 9.69
N ARG A 73 1.00 1.20 10.74
CA ARG A 73 0.23 1.12 12.01
C ARG A 73 -1.24 1.39 11.79
N ALA A 74 -1.57 2.46 11.06
CA ALA A 74 -2.95 2.80 10.76
C ALA A 74 -3.65 1.69 9.96
N ARG A 75 -2.95 1.11 8.97
CA ARG A 75 -3.48 -0.04 8.22
C ARG A 75 -3.64 -1.29 9.11
N ASN A 76 -2.73 -1.50 10.07
CA ASN A 76 -2.85 -2.59 11.04
C ASN A 76 -4.06 -2.39 11.94
N CYS A 77 -4.26 -1.19 12.48
CA CYS A 77 -5.46 -0.85 13.25
C CYS A 77 -6.74 -1.16 12.44
N GLY A 78 -6.78 -0.75 11.16
CA GLY A 78 -7.93 -0.97 10.29
C GLY A 78 -8.21 -2.44 9.97
N TRP A 79 -7.20 -3.21 9.52
CA TRP A 79 -7.45 -4.61 9.14
C TRP A 79 -7.74 -5.53 10.33
N GLN A 80 -7.21 -5.22 11.51
CA GLN A 80 -7.51 -5.98 12.73
C GLN A 80 -8.97 -5.82 13.16
N ALA A 81 -9.58 -4.66 12.92
CA ALA A 81 -10.99 -4.41 13.16
C ALA A 81 -11.90 -4.96 12.02
N ALA A 82 -11.34 -5.28 10.86
CA ALA A 82 -12.08 -5.72 9.70
C ALA A 82 -12.81 -7.05 9.92
N THR A 83 -14.09 -7.10 9.54
CA THR A 83 -14.91 -8.31 9.60
C THR A 83 -15.04 -9.01 8.25
N GLY A 84 -14.80 -8.29 7.14
CA GLY A 84 -14.86 -8.82 5.78
C GLY A 84 -13.84 -9.93 5.49
N GLU A 85 -14.19 -10.81 4.57
CA GLU A 85 -13.25 -11.82 4.07
C GLU A 85 -12.09 -11.18 3.29
N ILE A 86 -12.40 -10.09 2.58
CA ILE A 86 -11.45 -9.29 1.82
C ILE A 86 -11.29 -7.94 2.52
N VAL A 87 -10.04 -7.50 2.67
CA VAL A 87 -9.68 -6.18 3.18
C VAL A 87 -9.07 -5.39 2.04
N ALA A 88 -9.75 -4.34 1.60
CA ALA A 88 -9.27 -3.42 0.58
C ALA A 88 -8.75 -2.13 1.25
N PHE A 89 -7.60 -1.64 0.78
CA PHE A 89 -6.98 -0.41 1.27
C PHE A 89 -6.98 0.64 0.17
N THR A 90 -7.26 1.87 0.54
CA THR A 90 -7.14 3.05 -0.32
C THR A 90 -6.63 4.23 0.49
N ASP A 91 -6.07 5.23 -0.19
CA ASP A 91 -5.57 6.45 0.45
C ASP A 91 -6.64 7.56 0.41
N ASP A 92 -6.52 8.57 1.28
CA ASP A 92 -7.49 9.66 1.44
C ASP A 92 -7.52 10.66 0.26
N ASP A 93 -6.59 10.53 -0.68
CA ASP A 93 -6.53 11.25 -1.95
C ASP A 93 -6.81 10.34 -3.17
N CYS A 94 -7.35 9.13 -2.91
CA CYS A 94 -7.77 8.19 -3.94
C CYS A 94 -9.28 8.11 -4.05
N TYR A 95 -9.80 8.24 -5.27
CA TYR A 95 -11.23 8.25 -5.56
C TYR A 95 -11.64 6.96 -6.25
N VAL A 96 -12.31 6.08 -5.52
CA VAL A 96 -12.76 4.78 -6.02
C VAL A 96 -13.86 4.93 -7.06
N LEU A 97 -13.86 4.07 -8.09
CA LEU A 97 -14.96 4.01 -9.05
C LEU A 97 -16.20 3.34 -8.44
N PRO A 98 -17.44 3.63 -8.94
CA PRO A 98 -18.67 3.09 -8.37
C PRO A 98 -18.73 1.55 -8.32
N ASN A 99 -18.10 0.86 -9.26
CA ASN A 99 -18.02 -0.61 -9.34
C ASN A 99 -16.80 -1.22 -8.65
N PHE A 100 -16.07 -0.43 -7.86
CA PHE A 100 -14.79 -0.85 -7.26
C PHE A 100 -14.91 -2.16 -6.47
N LEU A 101 -15.92 -2.27 -5.60
CA LEU A 101 -16.08 -3.44 -4.74
C LEU A 101 -16.48 -4.69 -5.52
N GLU A 102 -17.30 -4.57 -6.57
CA GLU A 102 -17.63 -5.68 -7.47
C GLU A 102 -16.40 -6.19 -8.22
N GLU A 103 -15.54 -5.28 -8.69
CA GLU A 103 -14.30 -5.66 -9.36
C GLU A 103 -13.33 -6.34 -8.39
N VAL A 104 -13.28 -5.93 -7.13
CA VAL A 104 -12.52 -6.61 -6.08
C VAL A 104 -13.04 -8.05 -5.90
N LEU A 105 -14.36 -8.25 -5.80
CA LEU A 105 -14.95 -9.59 -5.66
C LEU A 105 -14.59 -10.50 -6.83
N LYS A 106 -14.62 -10.00 -8.07
CA LYS A 106 -14.24 -10.77 -9.26
C LYS A 106 -12.80 -11.28 -9.18
N VAL A 107 -11.87 -10.46 -8.71
CA VAL A 107 -10.47 -10.87 -8.53
C VAL A 107 -10.35 -12.00 -7.51
N PHE A 108 -11.01 -11.81 -6.37
CA PHE A 108 -10.93 -12.78 -5.27
C PHE A 108 -11.90 -13.97 -5.41
N ALA A 109 -12.60 -14.11 -6.53
CA ALA A 109 -13.32 -15.34 -6.88
C ALA A 109 -12.35 -16.53 -7.05
N ASP A 110 -11.10 -16.28 -7.47
CA ASP A 110 -10.04 -17.29 -7.42
C ASP A 110 -9.51 -17.45 -5.98
N PRO A 111 -9.73 -18.59 -5.32
CA PRO A 111 -9.33 -18.81 -3.93
C PRO A 111 -7.81 -18.80 -3.71
N LYS A 112 -7.01 -18.96 -4.77
CA LYS A 112 -5.55 -18.93 -4.70
C LYS A 112 -5.01 -17.52 -4.48
N ILE A 113 -5.72 -16.48 -4.94
CA ILE A 113 -5.27 -15.10 -4.83
C ILE A 113 -5.39 -14.65 -3.38
N GLY A 114 -4.25 -14.37 -2.76
CA GLY A 114 -4.15 -13.87 -1.40
C GLY A 114 -4.05 -12.35 -1.34
N TYR A 115 -3.49 -11.72 -2.38
CA TYR A 115 -3.31 -10.26 -2.45
C TYR A 115 -3.41 -9.77 -3.89
N CYS A 116 -3.81 -8.50 -4.06
CA CYS A 116 -3.98 -7.89 -5.37
C CYS A 116 -3.70 -6.39 -5.31
N GLY A 117 -3.14 -5.86 -6.40
CA GLY A 117 -3.12 -4.43 -6.70
C GLY A 117 -4.13 -4.10 -7.79
N GLY A 118 -4.79 -2.95 -7.66
CA GLY A 118 -5.70 -2.42 -8.66
C GLY A 118 -5.08 -1.31 -9.51
N ARG A 119 -5.82 -0.89 -10.50
CA ARG A 119 -5.44 0.20 -11.42
C ARG A 119 -5.49 1.55 -10.72
N ILE A 120 -4.46 2.37 -10.96
CA ILE A 120 -4.35 3.72 -10.40
C ILE A 120 -4.21 4.70 -11.56
N LYS A 121 -5.20 5.56 -11.74
CA LYS A 121 -5.25 6.59 -12.78
C LYS A 121 -4.93 7.95 -12.18
N LEU A 122 -4.29 8.80 -12.97
CA LEU A 122 -4.07 10.19 -12.60
C LEU A 122 -5.43 10.94 -12.59
N TYR A 123 -5.73 11.65 -11.49
CA TYR A 123 -6.96 12.42 -11.37
C TYR A 123 -6.84 13.80 -12.06
N ASP A 124 -5.79 14.54 -11.78
CA ASP A 124 -5.51 15.84 -12.36
C ASP A 124 -4.40 15.73 -13.39
N ALA A 125 -4.72 16.00 -14.67
CA ALA A 125 -3.75 15.93 -15.77
C ALA A 125 -2.58 16.91 -15.63
N SER A 126 -2.69 17.94 -14.78
CA SER A 126 -1.61 18.88 -14.46
C SER A 126 -0.61 18.34 -13.43
N ASP A 127 -0.93 17.23 -12.75
CA ASP A 127 -0.03 16.57 -11.83
C ASP A 127 1.02 15.72 -12.56
N TYR A 128 2.17 15.55 -11.93
CA TYR A 128 3.21 14.66 -12.48
C TYR A 128 2.79 13.20 -12.31
N PRO A 129 2.85 12.34 -13.37
CA PRO A 129 2.34 10.97 -13.32
C PRO A 129 3.27 10.02 -12.53
N ILE A 130 3.52 10.33 -11.26
CA ILE A 130 4.25 9.47 -10.31
C ILE A 130 3.24 8.65 -9.49
N THR A 131 3.59 7.44 -9.11
CA THR A 131 2.69 6.53 -8.37
C THR A 131 1.39 6.22 -9.13
N ILE A 132 1.47 6.18 -10.43
CA ILE A 132 0.37 5.82 -11.33
C ILE A 132 0.66 4.46 -11.96
N ASN A 133 -0.34 3.61 -12.00
CA ASN A 133 -0.31 2.34 -12.72
C ASN A 133 -1.61 2.19 -13.52
N ASP A 134 -1.63 2.74 -14.73
CA ASP A 134 -2.80 2.77 -15.61
C ASP A 134 -2.82 1.59 -16.62
N SER A 135 -2.06 0.52 -16.35
CA SER A 135 -2.00 -0.65 -17.20
C SER A 135 -3.35 -1.38 -17.27
N MET A 136 -3.71 -1.83 -18.47
CA MET A 136 -4.85 -2.73 -18.70
C MET A 136 -4.44 -4.20 -18.77
N ILE A 137 -3.15 -4.50 -18.62
CA ILE A 137 -2.61 -5.86 -18.71
C ILE A 137 -2.56 -6.46 -17.30
N PRO A 138 -3.33 -7.52 -17.02
CA PRO A 138 -3.27 -8.21 -15.73
C PRO A 138 -1.94 -8.94 -15.58
N ILE A 139 -1.45 -9.02 -14.35
CA ILE A 139 -0.20 -9.72 -14.01
C ILE A 139 -0.47 -10.67 -12.85
N MET A 140 0.06 -11.89 -12.93
CA MET A 140 0.06 -12.85 -11.82
C MET A 140 1.43 -12.90 -11.17
N PHE A 141 1.46 -12.89 -9.85
CA PHE A 141 2.68 -13.04 -9.04
C PHE A 141 2.66 -14.42 -8.37
N PRO A 142 3.50 -15.36 -8.82
CA PRO A 142 3.54 -16.70 -8.22
C PRO A 142 4.05 -16.66 -6.77
N PRO A 143 3.69 -17.63 -5.95
CA PRO A 143 4.31 -17.82 -4.64
C PRO A 143 5.83 -17.92 -4.73
N TYR A 144 6.52 -17.55 -3.66
CA TYR A 144 7.98 -17.62 -3.52
C TYR A 144 8.74 -16.83 -4.59
N SER A 145 8.12 -15.78 -5.14
CA SER A 145 8.72 -14.93 -6.16
C SER A 145 9.08 -13.54 -5.62
N TYR A 146 10.02 -12.89 -6.31
CA TYR A 146 10.36 -11.50 -6.06
C TYR A 146 9.21 -10.60 -6.54
N ILE A 147 8.75 -9.72 -5.67
CA ILE A 147 7.74 -8.72 -6.01
C ILE A 147 8.45 -7.41 -6.36
N ILE A 148 8.23 -6.94 -7.59
CA ILE A 148 8.84 -5.73 -8.10
C ILE A 148 8.23 -4.50 -7.39
N PRO A 149 9.03 -3.62 -6.78
CA PRO A 149 8.53 -2.38 -6.20
C PRO A 149 7.74 -1.54 -7.22
N GLY A 150 6.55 -1.08 -6.81
CA GLY A 150 5.63 -0.34 -7.66
C GLY A 150 4.65 -1.19 -8.49
N ALA A 151 4.81 -2.52 -8.54
CA ALA A 151 3.85 -3.39 -9.22
C ALA A 151 2.48 -3.41 -8.54
N ILE A 152 2.47 -3.38 -7.22
CA ILE A 152 1.29 -3.16 -6.37
C ILE A 152 1.60 -1.95 -5.48
N GLN A 153 0.65 -1.05 -5.32
CA GLN A 153 0.84 0.19 -4.59
C GLN A 153 -0.25 0.35 -3.53
N GLY A 154 0.14 0.90 -2.38
CA GLY A 154 -0.73 1.07 -1.22
C GLY A 154 -2.00 1.87 -1.45
N ALA A 155 -1.98 2.75 -2.45
CA ALA A 155 -3.13 3.54 -2.87
C ALA A 155 -4.31 2.70 -3.40
N ASN A 156 -4.04 1.46 -3.86
CA ASN A 156 -5.06 0.54 -4.36
C ASN A 156 -4.58 -0.90 -4.21
N MET A 157 -4.65 -1.44 -3.00
CA MET A 157 -4.25 -2.83 -2.72
C MET A 157 -5.30 -3.56 -1.87
N MET A 158 -5.40 -4.85 -2.06
CA MET A 158 -6.37 -5.71 -1.41
C MET A 158 -5.73 -7.02 -0.96
N PHE A 159 -6.23 -7.57 0.14
CA PHE A 159 -5.79 -8.84 0.69
C PHE A 159 -7.00 -9.68 1.12
N ARG A 160 -6.87 -11.02 1.04
CA ARG A 160 -7.71 -11.84 1.90
C ARG A 160 -7.33 -11.56 3.36
N ARG A 161 -8.31 -11.43 4.23
CA ARG A 161 -8.04 -11.23 5.67
C ARG A 161 -7.17 -12.36 6.26
N ARG A 162 -7.33 -13.58 5.75
CA ARG A 162 -6.47 -14.71 6.11
C ARG A 162 -5.01 -14.47 5.73
N THR A 163 -4.74 -13.94 4.54
CA THR A 163 -3.37 -13.60 4.11
C THR A 163 -2.73 -12.57 5.06
N LEU A 164 -3.48 -11.54 5.49
CA LEU A 164 -2.98 -10.57 6.47
C LEU A 164 -2.65 -11.22 7.82
N ARG A 165 -3.44 -12.19 8.26
CA ARG A 165 -3.12 -12.98 9.47
C ARG A 165 -1.85 -13.80 9.31
N ASP A 166 -1.70 -14.49 8.18
CA ASP A 166 -0.54 -15.36 7.90
C ASP A 166 0.78 -14.57 7.84
N ILE A 167 0.73 -13.27 7.53
CA ILE A 167 1.89 -12.38 7.46
C ILE A 167 2.01 -11.40 8.64
N ASP A 168 1.11 -11.47 9.60
CA ASP A 168 1.04 -10.53 10.74
C ASP A 168 0.92 -9.06 10.29
N GLY A 169 0.07 -8.80 9.27
CA GLY A 169 -0.23 -7.46 8.76
C GLY A 169 0.97 -6.71 8.16
N PHE A 170 1.04 -5.41 8.39
CA PHE A 170 2.09 -4.51 7.88
C PHE A 170 3.22 -4.36 8.90
N ASP A 171 4.45 -4.17 8.40
CA ASP A 171 5.60 -3.83 9.25
C ASP A 171 5.50 -2.36 9.72
N ASP A 172 5.35 -2.16 11.01
CA ASP A 172 5.23 -0.83 11.64
C ASP A 172 6.46 0.08 11.44
N CYS A 173 7.57 -0.50 11.02
CA CYS A 173 8.81 0.23 10.73
C CYS A 173 8.85 0.81 9.32
N LEU A 174 7.84 0.47 8.49
CA LEU A 174 7.74 0.87 7.10
C LEU A 174 6.49 1.72 6.86
N GLY A 175 6.50 2.52 5.80
CA GLY A 175 5.39 3.35 5.37
C GLY A 175 5.57 4.83 5.65
N ALA A 176 4.64 5.64 5.13
CA ALA A 176 4.62 7.07 5.37
C ALA A 176 4.58 7.37 6.88
N GLY A 177 5.34 8.37 7.33
CA GLY A 177 5.52 8.68 8.75
C GLY A 177 6.65 7.91 9.42
N THR A 178 7.36 7.03 8.71
CA THR A 178 8.57 6.33 9.16
C THR A 178 9.80 6.71 8.31
N ASN A 179 10.95 6.14 8.62
CA ASN A 179 12.18 6.38 7.87
C ASN A 179 12.21 5.67 6.50
N PHE A 180 11.36 4.68 6.28
CA PHE A 180 11.36 3.84 5.09
C PHE A 180 9.95 3.72 4.52
N SER A 181 9.77 4.01 3.25
CA SER A 181 8.59 3.63 2.48
C SER A 181 8.58 2.12 2.18
N CYS A 182 7.61 1.64 1.38
CA CYS A 182 7.53 0.24 0.91
C CYS A 182 6.83 -0.74 1.88
N GLU A 183 5.94 -0.28 2.74
CA GLU A 183 5.10 -1.14 3.59
C GLU A 183 4.15 -2.01 2.76
N ASP A 184 3.68 -1.49 1.64
CA ASP A 184 2.80 -2.15 0.69
C ASP A 184 3.48 -3.33 0.00
N ILE A 185 4.64 -3.06 -0.61
CA ILE A 185 5.39 -4.11 -1.32
C ILE A 185 6.00 -5.13 -0.36
N ASP A 186 6.35 -4.72 0.87
CA ASP A 186 6.78 -5.61 1.93
C ASP A 186 5.69 -6.61 2.31
N ALA A 187 4.47 -6.15 2.51
CA ALA A 187 3.33 -7.01 2.83
C ALA A 187 3.04 -7.99 1.68
N CYS A 188 3.04 -7.51 0.43
CA CYS A 188 2.88 -8.37 -0.76
C CYS A 188 3.98 -9.44 -0.85
N ALA A 189 5.24 -9.07 -0.60
CA ALA A 189 6.35 -10.00 -0.65
C ALA A 189 6.26 -11.05 0.47
N ARG A 190 5.89 -10.64 1.71
CA ARG A 190 5.66 -11.60 2.80
C ARG A 190 4.51 -12.55 2.47
N ALA A 191 3.44 -12.07 1.85
CA ALA A 191 2.33 -12.89 1.38
C ALA A 191 2.78 -13.89 0.30
N ALA A 192 3.61 -13.47 -0.67
CA ALA A 192 4.18 -14.37 -1.67
C ALA A 192 5.02 -15.47 -1.03
N PHE A 193 5.86 -15.15 -0.03
CA PHE A 193 6.68 -16.14 0.67
C PHE A 193 5.92 -16.95 1.72
N ALA A 194 4.70 -16.56 2.08
CA ALA A 194 3.73 -17.38 2.82
C ALA A 194 2.95 -18.36 1.91
N GLY A 195 3.25 -18.40 0.60
CA GLY A 195 2.66 -19.34 -0.34
C GLY A 195 1.44 -18.81 -1.10
N TRP A 196 1.09 -17.52 -0.96
CA TRP A 196 -0.04 -16.93 -1.66
C TRP A 196 0.31 -16.45 -3.06
N TRP A 197 -0.61 -16.66 -4.00
CA TRP A 197 -0.58 -15.98 -5.30
C TRP A 197 -0.99 -14.52 -5.14
N GLY A 198 -0.31 -13.65 -5.85
CA GLY A 198 -0.71 -12.26 -6.00
C GLY A 198 -1.19 -11.96 -7.41
N ALA A 199 -1.87 -10.83 -7.56
CA ALA A 199 -2.29 -10.33 -8.86
C ALA A 199 -2.14 -8.80 -8.95
N TYR A 200 -1.99 -8.31 -10.16
CA TYR A 200 -2.41 -6.97 -10.56
C TYR A 200 -3.62 -7.13 -11.48
N ALA A 201 -4.71 -6.48 -11.16
CA ALA A 201 -5.95 -6.53 -11.93
C ALA A 201 -6.43 -5.11 -12.27
N PRO A 202 -6.72 -4.80 -13.55
CA PRO A 202 -7.14 -3.44 -13.94
C PRO A 202 -8.58 -3.10 -13.57
N GLY A 203 -9.40 -4.09 -13.16
CA GLY A 203 -10.81 -3.89 -12.81
C GLY A 203 -10.99 -2.97 -11.60
N PRO A 204 -10.45 -3.29 -10.40
CA PRO A 204 -10.49 -2.37 -9.27
C PRO A 204 -9.71 -1.10 -9.58
N THR A 205 -10.39 0.02 -9.78
CA THR A 205 -9.78 1.27 -10.27
C THR A 205 -10.02 2.41 -9.30
N VAL A 206 -8.96 3.20 -9.07
CA VAL A 206 -9.00 4.47 -8.35
C VAL A 206 -8.41 5.59 -9.18
N PHE A 207 -8.85 6.84 -8.94
CA PHE A 207 -8.18 8.04 -9.43
C PHE A 207 -7.38 8.66 -8.29
N HIS A 208 -6.09 8.84 -8.48
CA HIS A 208 -5.18 9.38 -7.47
C HIS A 208 -4.98 10.89 -7.66
N ALA A 209 -5.46 11.67 -6.70
CA ALA A 209 -5.42 13.14 -6.69
C ALA A 209 -4.30 13.66 -5.78
N HIS A 210 -3.09 13.18 -5.99
CA HIS A 210 -1.96 13.42 -5.08
C HIS A 210 -1.40 14.86 -5.09
N GLY A 211 -1.74 15.68 -6.09
CA GLY A 211 -1.33 17.09 -6.18
C GLY A 211 0.17 17.33 -6.42
N ARG A 212 0.95 16.31 -6.75
CA ARG A 212 2.41 16.40 -6.89
C ARG A 212 2.79 16.95 -8.25
N LYS A 213 3.72 17.91 -8.27
CA LYS A 213 4.23 18.55 -9.49
C LYS A 213 5.66 18.10 -9.81
N ALA A 214 6.16 18.42 -10.98
CA ALA A 214 7.52 18.03 -11.42
C ALA A 214 8.62 18.39 -10.40
N LYS A 215 8.47 19.50 -9.67
CA LYS A 215 9.41 19.94 -8.62
C LYS A 215 9.51 18.96 -7.43
N ASP A 216 8.46 18.19 -7.17
CA ASP A 216 8.37 17.30 -6.02
C ASP A 216 9.00 15.92 -6.31
N VAL A 217 9.20 15.58 -7.59
CA VAL A 217 9.60 14.25 -8.06
C VAL A 217 10.96 13.82 -7.51
N ALA A 218 11.92 14.72 -7.47
CA ALA A 218 13.28 14.40 -7.02
C ALA A 218 13.31 13.95 -5.55
N ALA A 219 12.61 14.67 -4.67
CA ALA A 219 12.53 14.33 -3.24
C ALA A 219 11.77 13.02 -3.01
N LEU A 220 10.67 12.82 -3.73
CA LEU A 220 9.87 11.58 -3.67
C LEU A 220 10.65 10.37 -4.17
N SER A 221 11.32 10.49 -5.33
CA SER A 221 12.13 9.42 -5.89
C SER A 221 13.28 9.00 -4.96
N ARG A 222 13.89 9.99 -4.25
CA ARG A 222 14.88 9.72 -3.22
C ARG A 222 14.27 8.92 -2.05
N SER A 223 13.13 9.36 -1.53
CA SER A 223 12.43 8.67 -0.42
C SER A 223 12.08 7.24 -0.80
N TYR A 224 11.51 7.04 -1.99
CA TYR A 224 11.19 5.70 -2.49
C TYR A 224 12.43 4.83 -2.73
N ALA A 225 13.54 5.41 -3.18
CA ALA A 225 14.79 4.66 -3.36
C ALA A 225 15.34 4.18 -2.00
N ILE A 226 15.33 5.03 -0.97
CA ILE A 226 15.71 4.64 0.39
C ILE A 226 14.82 3.49 0.89
N GLY A 227 13.50 3.58 0.70
CA GLY A 227 12.57 2.51 1.06
C GLY A 227 12.83 1.20 0.31
N ARG A 228 13.09 1.25 -1.01
CA ARG A 228 13.45 0.06 -1.80
C ARG A 228 14.73 -0.60 -1.31
N GLY A 229 15.73 0.20 -0.91
CA GLY A 229 16.95 -0.31 -0.31
C GLY A 229 16.71 -1.04 1.00
N ALA A 230 15.90 -0.47 1.90
CA ALA A 230 15.50 -1.10 3.15
C ALA A 230 14.72 -2.40 2.90
N TYR A 231 13.76 -2.38 1.97
CA TYR A 231 13.01 -3.55 1.53
C TYR A 231 13.94 -4.67 1.02
N ALA A 232 14.86 -4.36 0.12
CA ALA A 232 15.80 -5.34 -0.41
C ALA A 232 16.68 -5.94 0.70
N ALA A 233 17.22 -5.11 1.59
CA ALA A 233 18.03 -5.56 2.72
C ALA A 233 17.25 -6.49 3.66
N LYS A 234 15.98 -6.13 3.98
CA LYS A 234 15.10 -6.95 4.82
C LYS A 234 15.00 -8.38 4.32
N PHE A 235 14.77 -8.55 3.01
CA PHE A 235 14.59 -9.87 2.42
C PHE A 235 15.90 -10.60 2.09
N ILE A 236 17.01 -9.88 1.86
CA ILE A 236 18.35 -10.49 1.71
C ILE A 236 18.85 -11.04 3.05
N LEU A 237 18.52 -10.39 4.16
CA LEU A 237 18.95 -10.86 5.48
C LEU A 237 18.20 -12.12 5.94
N ARG A 238 17.04 -12.42 5.37
CA ARG A 238 16.26 -13.61 5.70
C ARG A 238 16.76 -14.84 4.91
N PRO A 239 17.02 -15.98 5.56
CA PRO A 239 17.51 -17.19 4.88
C PRO A 239 16.54 -17.74 3.82
N ASP A 240 15.23 -17.69 4.09
CA ASP A 240 14.17 -18.21 3.23
C ASP A 240 13.97 -17.41 1.93
N THR A 241 14.24 -16.11 1.94
CA THR A 241 14.03 -15.20 0.80
C THR A 241 15.34 -14.78 0.10
N ARG A 242 16.48 -14.90 0.79
CA ARG A 242 17.79 -14.41 0.36
C ARG A 242 18.16 -14.78 -1.08
N ARG A 243 18.00 -16.04 -1.46
CA ARG A 243 18.38 -16.51 -2.80
C ARG A 243 17.59 -15.81 -3.91
N CYS A 244 16.29 -15.60 -3.69
CA CYS A 244 15.40 -14.94 -4.62
C CYS A 244 15.81 -13.47 -4.81
N TYR A 245 16.02 -12.75 -3.72
CA TYR A 245 16.38 -11.33 -3.73
C TYR A 245 17.80 -11.05 -4.25
N LEU A 246 18.78 -11.88 -3.91
CA LEU A 246 20.13 -11.77 -4.49
C LEU A 246 20.13 -12.04 -6.00
N ARG A 247 19.30 -12.97 -6.48
CA ARG A 247 19.15 -13.21 -7.93
C ARG A 247 18.55 -11.98 -8.64
N SER A 248 17.55 -11.35 -8.04
CA SER A 248 16.97 -10.10 -8.55
C SER A 248 17.99 -8.96 -8.55
N LEU A 249 18.75 -8.79 -7.47
CA LEU A 249 19.81 -7.78 -7.38
C LEU A 249 20.86 -7.98 -8.47
N ARG A 250 21.32 -9.22 -8.70
CA ARG A 250 22.30 -9.53 -9.77
C ARG A 250 21.75 -9.15 -11.15
N ARG A 251 20.47 -9.37 -11.44
CA ARG A 251 19.84 -8.95 -12.71
C ARG A 251 19.83 -7.43 -12.85
N HIS A 252 19.52 -6.71 -11.78
CA HIS A 252 19.58 -5.25 -11.76
C HIS A 252 21.00 -4.73 -12.00
N LEU A 253 22.00 -5.33 -11.36
CA LEU A 253 23.39 -4.97 -11.57
C LEU A 253 23.90 -5.30 -12.99
N ALA A 254 23.48 -6.42 -13.58
CA ALA A 254 23.82 -6.76 -14.95
C ALA A 254 23.21 -5.77 -15.97
N ALA A 255 22.04 -5.21 -15.67
CA ALA A 255 21.42 -4.17 -16.51
C ALA A 255 22.01 -2.76 -16.28
N TRP A 256 22.94 -2.59 -15.35
CA TRP A 256 23.46 -1.29 -14.88
C TRP A 256 24.12 -0.45 -15.98
N SER A 257 24.84 -1.06 -16.91
CA SER A 257 25.52 -0.36 -18.02
C SER A 257 24.55 0.41 -18.92
N GLY A 258 23.30 -0.07 -19.04
CA GLY A 258 22.24 0.57 -19.82
C GLY A 258 21.40 1.60 -19.04
N VAL A 259 21.64 1.79 -17.73
CA VAL A 259 20.83 2.68 -16.90
C VAL A 259 21.26 4.14 -17.12
N PRO A 260 20.34 5.06 -17.52
CA PRO A 260 20.64 6.48 -17.69
C PRO A 260 21.15 7.13 -16.40
N ALA A 261 22.05 8.12 -16.53
CA ALA A 261 22.73 8.78 -15.40
C ALA A 261 21.81 9.28 -14.28
N PRO A 262 20.61 9.86 -14.53
CA PRO A 262 19.70 10.27 -13.45
C PRO A 262 19.26 9.11 -12.56
N TYR A 263 19.04 7.93 -13.16
CA TYR A 263 18.61 6.74 -12.41
C TYR A 263 19.75 6.09 -11.60
N ARG A 264 21.02 6.28 -12.01
CA ARG A 264 22.17 5.79 -11.24
C ARG A 264 22.26 6.43 -9.86
N ARG A 265 21.84 7.71 -9.71
CA ARG A 265 21.78 8.38 -8.40
C ARG A 265 20.78 7.71 -7.44
N LEU A 266 19.70 7.13 -7.95
CA LEU A 266 18.73 6.42 -7.11
C LEU A 266 19.34 5.20 -6.43
N CYS A 267 20.28 4.52 -7.07
CA CYS A 267 20.94 3.38 -6.49
C CYS A 267 21.82 3.72 -5.27
N PHE A 268 22.41 4.92 -5.22
CA PHE A 268 23.09 5.38 -4.00
C PHE A 268 22.10 5.50 -2.83
N TYR A 269 20.89 6.00 -3.10
CA TYR A 269 19.84 6.07 -2.07
C TYR A 269 19.31 4.69 -1.69
N GLU A 270 19.27 3.75 -2.61
CA GLU A 270 18.93 2.34 -2.29
C GLU A 270 20.00 1.71 -1.40
N ILE A 271 21.28 1.91 -1.71
CA ILE A 271 22.38 1.46 -0.84
C ILE A 271 22.31 2.14 0.53
N GLN A 272 22.08 3.45 0.57
CA GLN A 272 21.86 4.18 1.81
C GLN A 272 20.72 3.59 2.64
N GLY A 273 19.56 3.31 2.02
CA GLY A 273 18.42 2.71 2.69
C GLY A 273 18.72 1.31 3.23
N ALA A 274 19.45 0.49 2.47
CA ALA A 274 19.89 -0.83 2.90
C ALA A 274 20.79 -0.76 4.13
N ILE A 275 21.79 0.13 4.12
CA ILE A 275 22.70 0.34 5.26
C ILE A 275 21.92 0.82 6.49
N GLN A 276 21.06 1.83 6.34
CA GLN A 276 20.24 2.36 7.44
C GLN A 276 19.36 1.27 8.06
N TYR A 277 18.74 0.42 7.24
CA TYR A 277 17.94 -0.69 7.72
C TYR A 277 18.77 -1.70 8.50
N CYS A 278 19.95 -2.10 7.99
CA CYS A 278 20.84 -3.03 8.66
C CYS A 278 21.32 -2.47 10.03
N CYS A 279 21.74 -1.20 10.07
CA CYS A 279 22.13 -0.55 11.31
C CYS A 279 21.01 -0.56 12.34
N ARG A 280 19.78 -0.17 11.94
CA ARG A 280 18.62 -0.20 12.84
C ARG A 280 18.35 -1.58 13.42
N LYS A 281 18.44 -2.63 12.60
CA LYS A 281 18.28 -4.03 13.06
C LYS A 281 19.32 -4.42 14.11
N LEU A 282 20.57 -4.04 13.92
CA LEU A 282 21.66 -4.31 14.86
C LEU A 282 21.46 -3.59 16.21
N PHE A 283 20.94 -2.36 16.19
CA PHE A 283 20.66 -1.62 17.42
C PHE A 283 19.49 -2.21 18.21
N ILE A 284 18.43 -2.63 17.54
CA ILE A 284 17.27 -3.24 18.19
C ILE A 284 17.65 -4.60 18.82
N SER A 285 18.47 -5.42 18.14
CA SER A 285 18.91 -6.71 18.66
C SER A 285 19.88 -6.64 19.85
N LYS A 286 20.44 -5.45 20.15
CA LYS A 286 21.31 -5.23 21.33
C LYS A 286 20.56 -4.64 22.52
N ALA A 287 19.33 -4.19 22.34
CA ALA A 287 18.50 -3.55 23.37
C ALA A 287 17.44 -4.50 23.96
N GLY A 288 17.30 -5.71 23.44
CA GLY A 288 16.48 -6.81 23.96
C GLY A 288 17.31 -8.02 24.28
#